data_1378996a2b05d72c9afa84c14184fe22
#
_entry.id   1378996a2b05d72c9afa84c14184fe22
#
_cell.length_a   1.000
_cell.length_b   1.000
_cell.length_c   1.000
_cell.angle_alpha   90.00
_cell.angle_beta   90.00
_cell.angle_gamma   90.00
#
_symmetry.space_group_name_H-M   'P 1'
#
loop_
_entity.id
_entity.type
_entity.pdbx_description
1 polymer ?
#
loop_
_entity_poly.entity_id
_entity_poly.type
_entity_poly.pdbx_seq_one_letter_code
_entity_poly.pdbx_strand_id
1 'polypeptide(L)'
;PNIKVYRGIDNFIRIEFKNRDQKRVSMTDHTANIVILDKENNVAFLERALTPIDPRRGIFEALISEADLLNLDSKFFSYGLKVTNGEDRTTPAYADDNYSANGVLEIDEGVYPTFIDSTSETFTSGDTGSNISIKPYINRNTAQHTAQIYFSSAFTGTLTIQGSINPSNSIQNADFTDITSKTYTAQEDNDFINFTGVYSAVR
;
A
#
# COMPACT_ATOMS: atom_id res chain seq x y z
N PRO A 1 16.34 8.73 14.81
CA PRO A 1 15.10 8.75 15.61
C PRO A 1 14.11 7.72 15.06
N ASN A 2 13.31 7.15 15.96
CA ASN A 2 12.27 6.22 15.57
C ASN A 2 10.97 6.98 15.33
N ILE A 3 10.30 6.66 14.23
CA ILE A 3 8.96 7.15 13.88
C ILE A 3 8.01 5.96 13.99
N LYS A 4 6.88 6.16 14.66
CA LYS A 4 5.82 5.16 14.75
C LYS A 4 4.59 5.67 14.02
N VAL A 5 4.03 4.83 13.15
CA VAL A 5 2.81 5.09 12.40
C VAL A 5 1.83 3.95 12.58
N TYR A 6 0.55 4.24 12.45
CA TYR A 6 -0.53 3.29 12.67
C TYR A 6 -1.32 3.07 11.40
N ARG A 7 -1.61 1.81 11.10
CA ARG A 7 -2.53 1.45 10.01
C ARG A 7 -3.96 1.87 10.33
N GLY A 8 -4.72 2.17 9.29
CA GLY A 8 -6.15 2.52 9.41
C GLY A 8 -6.44 3.97 9.78
N ILE A 9 -5.41 4.82 9.81
CA ILE A 9 -5.55 6.28 10.02
C ILE A 9 -4.49 7.05 9.25
N ASP A 10 -4.73 8.35 9.06
CA ASP A 10 -3.73 9.28 8.58
C ASP A 10 -2.74 9.63 9.70
N ASN A 11 -1.45 9.53 9.40
CA ASN A 11 -0.36 9.81 10.34
C ASN A 11 0.35 11.10 9.94
N PHE A 12 0.31 12.09 10.82
CA PHE A 12 1.02 13.36 10.65
C PHE A 12 2.31 13.33 11.45
N ILE A 13 3.44 13.45 10.75
CA ILE A 13 4.79 13.37 11.33
C ILE A 13 5.44 14.73 11.24
N ARG A 14 5.68 15.35 12.38
CA ARG A 14 6.40 16.63 12.44
C ARG A 14 7.89 16.41 12.42
N ILE A 15 8.59 17.10 11.54
CA ILE A 15 10.03 17.01 11.32
C ILE A 15 10.63 18.40 11.56
N GLU A 16 11.67 18.45 12.40
CA GLU A 16 12.45 19.66 12.65
C GLU A 16 13.87 19.48 12.12
N PHE A 17 14.30 20.37 11.23
CA PHE A 17 15.67 20.41 10.73
C PHE A 17 16.58 21.21 11.67
N LYS A 18 17.66 20.57 12.10
CA LYS A 18 18.65 21.13 13.03
C LYS A 18 20.06 20.91 12.51
N ASN A 19 20.95 21.82 12.83
CA ASN A 19 22.39 21.66 12.56
C ASN A 19 23.04 20.71 13.58
N ARG A 20 24.37 20.51 13.46
CA ARG A 20 25.17 19.68 14.38
C ARG A 20 25.08 20.16 15.83
N ASP A 21 24.89 21.47 16.06
CA ASP A 21 24.76 22.07 17.41
C ASP A 21 23.32 22.01 17.94
N GLN A 22 22.46 21.21 17.32
CA GLN A 22 21.02 21.07 17.66
C GLN A 22 20.21 22.38 17.53
N LYS A 23 20.73 23.38 16.82
CA LYS A 23 20.03 24.62 16.55
C LYS A 23 19.19 24.47 15.27
N ARG A 24 18.00 25.07 15.29
CA ARG A 24 17.10 25.08 14.12
C ARG A 24 17.76 25.78 12.94
N VAL A 25 17.56 25.24 11.76
CA VAL A 25 18.09 25.78 10.49
C VAL A 25 16.92 26.32 9.68
N SER A 26 17.12 27.51 9.07
CA SER A 26 16.15 28.01 8.11
C SER A 26 16.17 27.15 6.83
N MET A 27 15.01 26.72 6.41
CA MET A 27 14.77 25.94 5.24
C MET A 27 13.88 26.71 4.23
N THR A 28 13.97 28.03 4.28
CA THR A 28 13.26 28.90 3.34
C THR A 28 13.61 28.52 1.93
N ASP A 29 13.35 28.45 0.94
CA ASP A 29 13.76 28.07 -0.41
C ASP A 29 14.26 26.62 -0.56
N HIS A 30 13.89 25.76 0.39
CA HIS A 30 14.19 24.33 0.32
C HIS A 30 12.90 23.52 0.28
N THR A 31 12.94 22.44 -0.49
CA THR A 31 11.95 21.38 -0.43
C THR A 31 12.53 20.15 0.25
N ALA A 32 11.70 19.38 0.89
CA ALA A 32 12.15 18.17 1.56
C ALA A 32 11.19 17.00 1.32
N ASN A 33 11.74 15.80 1.20
CA ASN A 33 10.98 14.57 1.01
C ASN A 33 11.41 13.54 2.06
N ILE A 34 10.46 12.78 2.56
CA ILE A 34 10.72 11.54 3.27
C ILE A 34 10.65 10.38 2.29
N VAL A 35 11.64 9.49 2.37
CA VAL A 35 11.69 8.24 1.58
C VAL A 35 11.68 7.08 2.54
N ILE A 36 10.76 6.15 2.37
CA ILE A 36 10.65 4.95 3.18
C ILE A 36 11.11 3.75 2.37
N LEU A 37 12.03 2.99 2.96
CA LEU A 37 12.76 1.92 2.30
C LEU A 37 12.46 0.58 2.97
N ASP A 38 12.09 -0.40 2.18
CA ASP A 38 12.15 -1.80 2.59
C ASP A 38 13.56 -2.33 2.34
N LYS A 39 14.33 -2.50 3.40
CA LYS A 39 15.73 -3.00 3.30
C LYS A 39 15.81 -4.45 2.87
N GLU A 40 14.82 -5.27 3.19
CA GLU A 40 14.82 -6.69 2.83
C GLU A 40 14.70 -6.87 1.32
N ASN A 41 13.87 -6.04 0.70
CA ASN A 41 13.65 -6.07 -0.74
C ASN A 41 14.45 -5.02 -1.51
N ASN A 42 15.19 -4.17 -0.80
CA ASN A 42 15.98 -3.06 -1.37
C ASN A 42 15.15 -2.13 -2.27
N VAL A 43 13.92 -1.82 -1.86
CA VAL A 43 12.97 -1.02 -2.63
C VAL A 43 12.51 0.18 -1.79
N ALA A 44 12.55 1.38 -2.42
CA ALA A 44 11.83 2.53 -1.89
C ALA A 44 10.34 2.35 -2.22
N PHE A 45 9.51 2.08 -1.21
CA PHE A 45 8.10 1.83 -1.45
C PHE A 45 7.23 3.09 -1.32
N LEU A 46 7.72 4.11 -0.65
CA LEU A 46 7.00 5.36 -0.47
C LEU A 46 7.96 6.55 -0.48
N GLU A 47 7.64 7.56 -1.26
CA GLU A 47 8.27 8.87 -1.19
C GLU A 47 7.19 9.93 -1.05
N ARG A 48 7.31 10.83 -0.06
CA ARG A 48 6.37 11.91 0.20
C ARG A 48 7.10 13.23 0.38
N ALA A 49 6.56 14.26 -0.31
CA ALA A 49 6.98 15.62 -0.07
C ALA A 49 6.52 16.09 1.33
N LEU A 50 7.38 16.81 2.01
CA LEU A 50 7.05 17.42 3.29
C LEU A 50 6.36 18.76 3.07
N THR A 51 5.28 18.99 3.79
CA THR A 51 4.57 20.27 3.78
C THR A 51 5.28 21.25 4.72
N PRO A 52 5.71 22.45 4.26
CA PRO A 52 6.33 23.43 5.12
C PRO A 52 5.30 24.03 6.09
N ILE A 53 5.55 23.91 7.39
CA ILE A 53 4.73 24.54 8.45
C ILE A 53 5.34 25.86 8.91
N ASP A 54 6.64 25.87 9.22
CA ASP A 54 7.40 27.06 9.51
C ASP A 54 8.83 26.89 8.94
N PRO A 55 9.01 27.19 7.65
CA PRO A 55 10.28 26.97 6.96
C PRO A 55 11.41 27.85 7.51
N ARG A 56 11.11 29.03 8.09
CA ARG A 56 12.13 29.86 8.74
C ARG A 56 12.74 29.19 9.97
N ARG A 57 11.97 28.32 10.62
CA ARG A 57 12.41 27.54 11.78
C ARG A 57 12.70 26.09 11.44
N GLY A 58 12.70 25.74 10.14
CA GLY A 58 12.97 24.39 9.65
C GLY A 58 11.93 23.35 10.10
N ILE A 59 10.66 23.77 10.21
CA ILE A 59 9.58 22.88 10.67
C ILE A 59 8.72 22.49 9.47
N PHE A 60 8.61 21.18 9.25
CA PHE A 60 7.84 20.56 8.19
C PHE A 60 6.97 19.43 8.74
N GLU A 61 6.01 18.99 7.94
CA GLU A 61 5.13 17.88 8.26
C GLU A 61 5.06 16.89 7.10
N ALA A 62 5.15 15.61 7.41
CA ALA A 62 4.87 14.53 6.47
C ALA A 62 3.49 13.94 6.78
N LEU A 63 2.69 13.75 5.74
CA LEU A 63 1.48 12.94 5.81
C LEU A 63 1.77 11.56 5.23
N ILE A 64 1.67 10.54 6.08
CA ILE A 64 1.57 9.14 5.65
C ILE A 64 0.11 8.75 5.82
N SER A 65 -0.59 8.67 4.71
CA SER A 65 -2.03 8.44 4.70
C SER A 65 -2.38 6.98 5.03
N GLU A 66 -3.63 6.77 5.42
CA GLU A 66 -4.18 5.42 5.56
C GLU A 66 -3.94 4.58 4.30
N ALA A 67 -4.18 5.15 3.11
CA ALA A 67 -3.99 4.48 1.83
C ALA A 67 -2.55 4.01 1.59
N ASP A 68 -1.55 4.75 2.06
CA ASP A 68 -0.13 4.39 1.93
C ASP A 68 0.24 3.11 2.71
N LEU A 69 -0.53 2.80 3.75
CA LEU A 69 -0.25 1.70 4.68
C LEU A 69 -1.16 0.48 4.50
N LEU A 70 -2.14 0.54 3.57
CA LEU A 70 -3.21 -0.46 3.42
C LEU A 70 -2.70 -1.89 3.26
N ASN A 71 -1.68 -2.10 2.42
CA ASN A 71 -1.16 -3.42 2.09
C ASN A 71 0.13 -3.78 2.84
N LEU A 72 0.47 -3.04 3.89
CA LEU A 72 1.67 -3.28 4.66
C LEU A 72 1.34 -4.02 5.95
N ASP A 73 2.10 -5.07 6.24
CA ASP A 73 2.06 -5.73 7.55
C ASP A 73 2.79 -4.89 8.60
N SER A 74 2.51 -5.14 9.88
CA SER A 74 3.27 -4.56 10.99
C SER A 74 4.73 -4.95 10.84
N LYS A 75 5.59 -3.97 10.60
CA LYS A 75 6.97 -4.20 10.22
C LYS A 75 7.82 -2.96 10.51
N PHE A 76 9.12 -3.18 10.60
CA PHE A 76 10.11 -2.11 10.65
C PHE A 76 10.65 -1.80 9.27
N PHE A 77 10.60 -0.54 8.90
CA PHE A 77 11.18 0.01 7.69
C PHE A 77 12.30 0.99 8.02
N SER A 78 13.11 1.31 7.04
CA SER A 78 14.07 2.41 7.16
C SER A 78 13.50 3.64 6.47
N TYR A 79 13.80 4.82 7.00
CA TYR A 79 13.48 6.05 6.29
C TYR A 79 14.70 6.96 6.18
N GLY A 80 14.72 7.76 5.15
CA GLY A 80 15.68 8.83 4.93
C GLY A 80 14.97 10.13 4.59
N LEU A 81 15.66 11.25 4.76
CA LEU A 81 15.18 12.57 4.36
C LEU A 81 16.08 13.12 3.27
N LYS A 82 15.47 13.60 2.18
CA LYS A 82 16.14 14.35 1.11
C LYS A 82 15.74 15.81 1.21
N VAL A 83 16.70 16.71 1.02
CA VAL A 83 16.46 18.14 0.93
C VAL A 83 16.99 18.64 -0.40
N THR A 84 16.19 19.39 -1.12
CA THR A 84 16.58 20.04 -2.37
C THR A 84 16.59 21.57 -2.13
N ASN A 85 17.70 22.20 -2.42
CA ASN A 85 17.84 23.66 -2.31
C ASN A 85 17.31 24.39 -3.55
N GLY A 86 17.27 25.73 -3.49
CA GLY A 86 16.82 26.56 -4.59
C GLY A 86 17.64 26.48 -5.90
N GLU A 87 18.80 25.80 -5.87
CA GLU A 87 19.65 25.52 -7.05
C GLU A 87 19.44 24.08 -7.58
N ASP A 88 18.36 23.41 -7.20
CA ASP A 88 18.02 22.02 -7.55
C ASP A 88 19.07 20.97 -7.11
N ARG A 89 19.88 21.29 -6.11
CA ARG A 89 20.82 20.33 -5.54
C ARG A 89 20.15 19.55 -4.41
N THR A 90 20.06 18.24 -4.58
CA THR A 90 19.51 17.32 -3.58
C THR A 90 20.63 16.75 -2.70
N THR A 91 20.44 16.86 -1.40
CA THR A 91 21.36 16.31 -0.39
C THR A 91 20.59 15.51 0.66
N PRO A 92 21.21 14.49 1.29
CA PRO A 92 20.61 13.82 2.43
C PRO A 92 20.58 14.80 3.61
N ALA A 93 19.41 14.98 4.21
CA ALA A 93 19.24 15.87 5.35
C ALA A 93 19.57 15.21 6.70
N TYR A 94 19.53 13.90 6.72
CA TYR A 94 19.88 13.10 7.87
C TYR A 94 20.86 12.03 7.41
N ALA A 95 22.12 12.17 7.78
CA ALA A 95 23.16 11.20 7.52
C ALA A 95 23.93 10.98 8.84
N ASP A 96 24.07 9.73 9.22
CA ASP A 96 24.99 9.31 10.27
C ASP A 96 26.34 9.08 9.62
N ASP A 97 27.36 9.74 10.08
CA ASP A 97 28.72 9.70 9.50
C ASP A 97 29.31 8.27 9.44
N ASN A 98 28.74 7.33 10.18
CA ASN A 98 29.26 5.96 10.27
C ASN A 98 28.47 4.91 9.50
N TYR A 99 27.17 5.11 9.19
CA TYR A 99 26.31 4.03 8.72
C TYR A 99 25.24 4.45 7.71
N SER A 100 25.40 5.49 6.88
CA SER A 100 24.35 5.95 5.98
C SER A 100 22.99 5.99 6.70
N ALA A 101 22.81 6.97 7.55
CA ALA A 101 21.74 6.98 8.52
C ALA A 101 20.36 6.93 7.93
N ASN A 102 19.77 5.83 8.18
CA ASN A 102 18.34 5.67 8.03
C ASN A 102 17.74 5.64 9.44
N GLY A 103 16.76 6.47 9.68
CA GLY A 103 15.91 6.30 10.85
C GLY A 103 15.09 5.01 10.71
N VAL A 104 14.50 4.57 11.80
CA VAL A 104 13.57 3.44 11.81
C VAL A 104 12.15 3.98 11.80
N LEU A 105 11.32 3.47 10.89
CA LEU A 105 9.88 3.67 10.85
C LEU A 105 9.21 2.35 11.22
N GLU A 106 8.46 2.36 12.30
CA GLU A 106 7.67 1.24 12.80
C GLU A 106 6.22 1.41 12.35
N ILE A 107 5.69 0.42 11.64
CA ILE A 107 4.27 0.34 11.32
C ILE A 107 3.61 -0.57 12.33
N ASP A 108 2.62 -0.05 13.06
CA ASP A 108 1.82 -0.80 14.02
C ASP A 108 0.40 -1.01 13.48
N GLU A 109 -0.22 -2.10 13.89
CA GLU A 109 -1.59 -2.40 13.47
C GLU A 109 -2.62 -1.40 13.99
N GLY A 110 -2.34 -0.78 15.13
CA GLY A 110 -3.32 0.09 15.77
C GLY A 110 -4.62 -0.64 16.13
N VAL A 111 -5.59 0.13 16.60
CA VAL A 111 -6.94 -0.38 16.96
C VAL A 111 -7.98 -0.11 15.87
N TYR A 112 -7.54 0.41 14.75
CA TYR A 112 -8.41 0.85 13.67
C TYR A 112 -8.57 -0.25 12.61
N PRO A 113 -9.77 -0.37 11.99
CA PRO A 113 -9.95 -1.30 10.89
C PRO A 113 -9.02 -0.93 9.73
N THR A 114 -8.39 -1.93 9.15
CA THR A 114 -7.59 -1.76 7.93
C THR A 114 -8.41 -2.18 6.72
N PHE A 115 -8.31 -1.41 5.65
CA PHE A 115 -8.83 -1.80 4.35
C PHE A 115 -7.76 -2.61 3.60
N ILE A 116 -8.23 -3.52 2.77
CA ILE A 116 -7.40 -4.20 1.75
C ILE A 116 -7.83 -3.61 0.42
N ASP A 117 -6.87 -3.13 -0.37
CA ASP A 117 -7.16 -2.60 -1.68
C ASP A 117 -7.86 -3.64 -2.56
N SER A 118 -8.84 -3.17 -3.33
CA SER A 118 -9.46 -3.97 -4.36
C SER A 118 -8.52 -4.08 -5.56
N THR A 119 -8.41 -5.29 -6.10
CA THR A 119 -7.78 -5.53 -7.38
C THR A 119 -8.86 -5.60 -8.48
N SER A 120 -8.53 -5.11 -9.65
CA SER A 120 -9.45 -5.15 -10.79
C SER A 120 -8.75 -5.72 -12.03
N GLU A 121 -9.54 -6.37 -12.87
CA GLU A 121 -9.10 -6.92 -14.14
C GLU A 121 -10.19 -6.69 -15.18
N THR A 122 -9.79 -6.57 -16.43
CA THR A 122 -10.70 -6.51 -17.57
C THR A 122 -10.44 -7.70 -18.48
N PHE A 123 -11.47 -8.45 -18.82
CA PHE A 123 -11.37 -9.59 -19.71
C PHE A 123 -12.56 -9.64 -20.67
N THR A 124 -12.39 -10.38 -21.75
CA THR A 124 -13.41 -10.56 -22.79
C THR A 124 -14.21 -11.86 -22.54
N SER A 125 -15.42 -11.92 -23.02
CA SER A 125 -16.23 -13.14 -22.91
C SER A 125 -15.53 -14.35 -23.52
N GLY A 126 -15.46 -15.43 -22.75
CA GLY A 126 -14.74 -16.66 -23.09
C GLY A 126 -13.30 -16.74 -22.59
N ASP A 127 -12.77 -15.64 -22.04
CA ASP A 127 -11.45 -15.63 -21.45
C ASP A 127 -11.47 -16.15 -19.99
N THR A 128 -10.32 -16.59 -19.53
CA THR A 128 -10.06 -16.87 -18.12
C THR A 128 -9.24 -15.72 -17.53
N GLY A 129 -9.71 -15.16 -16.42
CA GLY A 129 -9.02 -14.09 -15.73
C GLY A 129 -7.64 -14.50 -15.21
N SER A 130 -6.79 -13.54 -14.92
CA SER A 130 -5.49 -13.78 -14.32
C SER A 130 -5.62 -14.12 -12.82
N ASN A 131 -4.54 -14.63 -12.24
CA ASN A 131 -4.52 -15.01 -10.83
C ASN A 131 -4.48 -13.75 -9.95
N ILE A 132 -5.54 -13.49 -9.23
CA ILE A 132 -5.61 -12.44 -8.21
C ILE A 132 -5.20 -13.04 -6.88
N SER A 133 -4.03 -12.61 -6.37
CA SER A 133 -3.57 -13.05 -5.05
C SER A 133 -4.45 -12.45 -3.97
N ILE A 134 -5.00 -13.29 -3.11
CA ILE A 134 -5.74 -12.86 -1.92
C ILE A 134 -4.97 -13.25 -0.68
N LYS A 135 -4.92 -12.33 0.29
CA LYS A 135 -4.30 -12.62 1.59
C LYS A 135 -5.42 -13.08 2.54
N PRO A 136 -5.45 -14.36 2.94
CA PRO A 136 -6.41 -14.81 3.92
C PRO A 136 -6.08 -14.17 5.27
N TYR A 137 -7.11 -13.69 5.97
CA TYR A 137 -6.93 -13.26 7.35
C TYR A 137 -6.63 -14.46 8.25
N ILE A 138 -5.48 -14.43 8.87
CA ILE A 138 -5.11 -15.38 9.92
C ILE A 138 -6.10 -15.21 11.10
N ASN A 139 -6.65 -16.33 11.59
CA ASN A 139 -7.57 -16.39 12.73
C ASN A 139 -9.00 -15.87 12.52
N ARG A 140 -9.49 -15.74 11.29
CA ARG A 140 -10.91 -15.54 11.02
C ARG A 140 -11.51 -16.76 10.33
N ASN A 141 -12.53 -17.36 10.95
CA ASN A 141 -13.23 -18.55 10.42
C ASN A 141 -14.07 -18.27 9.18
N THR A 142 -14.27 -17.00 8.83
CA THR A 142 -15.07 -16.60 7.67
C THR A 142 -14.34 -15.47 6.95
N ALA A 143 -13.67 -15.76 5.85
CA ALA A 143 -13.24 -14.76 4.90
C ALA A 143 -14.39 -14.52 3.92
N GLN A 144 -14.98 -13.35 3.98
CA GLN A 144 -16.00 -12.92 3.03
C GLN A 144 -15.35 -12.06 1.95
N HIS A 145 -15.63 -12.39 0.71
CA HIS A 145 -15.17 -11.67 -0.47
C HIS A 145 -16.35 -11.15 -1.25
N THR A 146 -16.18 -9.98 -1.88
CA THR A 146 -17.17 -9.39 -2.77
C THR A 146 -16.49 -9.03 -4.08
N ALA A 147 -16.98 -9.58 -5.17
CA ALA A 147 -16.61 -9.19 -6.53
C ALA A 147 -17.69 -8.27 -7.09
N GLN A 148 -17.28 -7.08 -7.53
CA GLN A 148 -18.13 -6.19 -8.31
C GLN A 148 -17.83 -6.37 -9.79
N ILE A 149 -18.87 -6.57 -10.58
CA ILE A 149 -18.78 -6.84 -12.01
C ILE A 149 -19.36 -5.64 -12.75
N TYR A 150 -18.57 -5.13 -13.70
CA TYR A 150 -18.96 -4.05 -14.59
C TYR A 150 -19.10 -4.62 -16.01
N PHE A 151 -20.26 -4.42 -16.62
CA PHE A 151 -20.50 -4.81 -17.99
C PHE A 151 -20.35 -3.60 -18.91
N SER A 152 -19.47 -3.68 -19.90
CA SER A 152 -19.28 -2.61 -20.91
C SER A 152 -20.36 -2.62 -22.00
N SER A 153 -21.09 -3.71 -22.11
CA SER A 153 -22.24 -3.93 -23.03
C SER A 153 -23.07 -5.08 -22.51
N ALA A 154 -24.26 -5.29 -23.11
CA ALA A 154 -25.14 -6.39 -22.74
C ALA A 154 -24.39 -7.73 -22.80
N PHE A 155 -24.35 -8.43 -21.68
CA PHE A 155 -23.67 -9.70 -21.52
C PHE A 155 -24.68 -10.84 -21.36
N THR A 156 -24.49 -11.90 -22.12
CA THR A 156 -25.23 -13.17 -21.96
C THR A 156 -24.21 -14.30 -21.82
N GLY A 157 -24.24 -14.99 -20.69
CA GLY A 157 -23.28 -16.05 -20.40
C GLY A 157 -23.21 -16.38 -18.92
N THR A 158 -22.27 -17.23 -18.55
CA THR A 158 -22.02 -17.59 -17.15
C THR A 158 -20.63 -17.08 -16.74
N LEU A 159 -20.60 -16.33 -15.65
CA LEU A 159 -19.37 -15.93 -14.99
C LEU A 159 -19.13 -16.85 -13.80
N THR A 160 -17.94 -17.42 -13.71
CA THR A 160 -17.55 -18.34 -12.65
C THR A 160 -16.35 -17.76 -11.88
N ILE A 161 -16.47 -17.72 -10.57
CA ILE A 161 -15.35 -17.39 -9.70
C ILE A 161 -14.69 -18.69 -9.28
N GLN A 162 -13.39 -18.78 -9.51
CA GLN A 162 -12.56 -19.93 -9.16
C GLN A 162 -11.54 -19.55 -8.09
N GLY A 163 -11.19 -20.51 -7.24
CA GLY A 163 -10.22 -20.34 -6.17
C GLY A 163 -9.20 -21.46 -6.08
N SER A 164 -8.04 -21.12 -5.55
CA SER A 164 -6.96 -22.04 -5.22
C SER A 164 -6.43 -21.80 -3.82
N ILE A 165 -6.03 -22.85 -3.13
CA ILE A 165 -5.35 -22.82 -1.81
C ILE A 165 -3.86 -23.13 -1.92
N ASN A 166 -3.35 -23.40 -3.12
CA ASN A 166 -1.93 -23.66 -3.33
C ASN A 166 -1.08 -22.41 -3.05
N PRO A 167 0.19 -22.58 -2.65
CA PRO A 167 1.08 -21.43 -2.43
C PRO A 167 1.15 -20.52 -3.67
N SER A 168 1.03 -19.22 -3.46
CA SER A 168 0.89 -18.22 -4.53
C SER A 168 2.04 -18.21 -5.56
N ASN A 169 3.22 -18.70 -5.18
CA ASN A 169 4.40 -18.80 -6.06
C ASN A 169 4.43 -20.05 -6.95
N SER A 170 3.46 -20.95 -6.80
CA SER A 170 3.41 -22.23 -7.54
C SER A 170 2.03 -22.55 -8.15
N ILE A 171 1.10 -21.58 -8.16
CA ILE A 171 -0.26 -21.80 -8.66
C ILE A 171 -0.26 -21.98 -10.17
N GLN A 172 -0.88 -23.09 -10.62
CA GLN A 172 -1.12 -23.40 -12.02
C GLN A 172 -2.62 -23.40 -12.35
N ASN A 173 -2.96 -23.34 -13.61
CA ASN A 173 -4.36 -23.35 -14.05
C ASN A 173 -5.17 -24.55 -13.54
N ALA A 174 -4.55 -25.71 -13.39
CA ALA A 174 -5.18 -26.93 -12.87
C ALA A 174 -5.51 -26.87 -11.37
N ASP A 175 -4.96 -25.93 -10.64
CA ASP A 175 -5.15 -25.80 -9.19
C ASP A 175 -6.42 -25.06 -8.80
N PHE A 176 -7.12 -24.49 -9.78
CA PHE A 176 -8.33 -23.73 -9.54
C PHE A 176 -9.58 -24.60 -9.56
N THR A 177 -10.44 -24.38 -8.59
CA THR A 177 -11.75 -25.04 -8.48
C THR A 177 -12.86 -24.00 -8.43
N ASP A 178 -13.99 -24.29 -9.03
CA ASP A 178 -15.15 -23.40 -9.03
C ASP A 178 -15.66 -23.18 -7.62
N ILE A 179 -15.79 -21.93 -7.23
CA ILE A 179 -16.36 -21.50 -5.95
C ILE A 179 -17.85 -21.21 -6.13
N THR A 180 -18.16 -20.38 -7.11
CA THR A 180 -19.52 -19.95 -7.40
C THR A 180 -19.63 -19.50 -8.84
N SER A 181 -20.84 -19.59 -9.41
CA SER A 181 -21.13 -19.10 -10.74
C SER A 181 -22.46 -18.38 -10.78
N LYS A 182 -22.59 -17.41 -11.69
CA LYS A 182 -23.82 -16.68 -11.95
C LYS A 182 -24.06 -16.55 -13.44
N THR A 183 -25.27 -16.90 -13.88
CA THR A 183 -25.66 -16.80 -15.29
C THR A 183 -26.43 -15.50 -15.52
N TYR A 184 -26.09 -14.82 -16.59
CA TYR A 184 -26.65 -13.55 -17.01
C TYR A 184 -27.33 -13.68 -18.37
N THR A 185 -28.35 -12.87 -18.59
CA THR A 185 -29.08 -12.78 -19.87
C THR A 185 -29.27 -11.30 -20.20
N ALA A 186 -28.59 -10.81 -21.22
CA ALA A 186 -28.60 -9.41 -21.65
C ALA A 186 -28.38 -8.42 -20.49
N GLN A 187 -27.43 -8.75 -19.57
CA GLN A 187 -27.12 -7.93 -18.40
C GLN A 187 -26.29 -6.72 -18.82
N GLU A 188 -26.73 -5.53 -18.47
CA GLU A 188 -26.00 -4.26 -18.69
C GLU A 188 -25.66 -3.58 -17.38
N ASP A 189 -26.49 -3.76 -16.34
CA ASP A 189 -26.27 -3.19 -15.03
C ASP A 189 -25.14 -3.92 -14.27
N ASN A 190 -24.40 -3.17 -13.48
CA ASN A 190 -23.38 -3.71 -12.59
C ASN A 190 -23.99 -4.68 -11.57
N ASP A 191 -23.21 -5.66 -11.17
CA ASP A 191 -23.66 -6.68 -10.24
C ASP A 191 -22.59 -7.03 -9.21
N PHE A 192 -23.01 -7.71 -8.13
CA PHE A 192 -22.13 -8.18 -7.08
C PHE A 192 -22.25 -9.70 -6.90
N ILE A 193 -21.11 -10.35 -6.73
CA ILE A 193 -21.05 -11.76 -6.30
C ILE A 193 -20.31 -11.83 -4.98
N ASN A 194 -20.98 -12.35 -3.96
CA ASN A 194 -20.39 -12.60 -2.66
C ASN A 194 -20.04 -14.08 -2.54
N PHE A 195 -18.85 -14.37 -2.02
CA PHE A 195 -18.41 -15.72 -1.73
C PHE A 195 -17.56 -15.76 -0.45
N THR A 196 -17.42 -16.93 0.14
CA THR A 196 -16.69 -17.14 1.38
C THR A 196 -15.64 -18.23 1.20
N GLY A 197 -14.57 -18.13 1.96
CA GLY A 197 -13.50 -19.12 1.99
C GLY A 197 -12.12 -18.49 2.16
N VAL A 198 -11.15 -19.34 2.46
CA VAL A 198 -9.75 -18.95 2.61
C VAL A 198 -8.99 -19.49 1.40
N TYR A 199 -8.62 -18.60 0.50
CA TYR A 199 -7.91 -18.91 -0.74
C TYR A 199 -6.59 -18.17 -0.79
N SER A 200 -5.59 -18.73 -1.45
CA SER A 200 -4.33 -18.05 -1.77
C SER A 200 -4.46 -17.19 -3.03
N ALA A 201 -5.32 -17.60 -3.95
CA ALA A 201 -5.67 -16.84 -5.14
C ALA A 201 -7.11 -17.13 -5.61
N VAL A 202 -7.68 -16.16 -6.33
CA VAL A 202 -8.95 -16.28 -7.07
C VAL A 202 -8.78 -15.78 -8.50
N ARG A 203 -9.68 -16.17 -9.35
CA ARG A 203 -9.81 -15.63 -10.73
C ARG A 203 -11.24 -15.69 -11.21
#